data_84ce3b580514534dda2655f2aad95738
#
_entry.id   84ce3b580514534dda2655f2aad95738
#
_cell.length_a   1.000
_cell.length_b   1.000
_cell.length_c   1.000
_cell.angle_alpha   90.00
_cell.angle_beta   90.00
_cell.angle_gamma   90.00
#
_symmetry.space_group_name_H-M   'P 1'
#
loop_
_entity.id
_entity.type
_entity.pdbx_description
1 polymer ?
#
loop_
_entity_poly.entity_id
_entity_poly.type
_entity_poly.pdbx_seq_one_letter_code
_entity_poly.pdbx_strand_id
1 'polypeptide(L)'
;DGRNVTLQKYRNALEEAQLNLAWTKVRAETDGTVSNLQLNAGLYATAATPLLALVSNQTDIVADFREKSLRHTRVNTDAAVVFDAMPGKVFRARVTSSDAGILAGQEEVNGQLSQPEQSTRWVRDAQRMRIHVTLSEPLDKPLPTGARATVQLYNSEGPFARTFAGAQIRLVSWLHYVY
;
A
#
# COMPACT_ATOMS: atom_id res chain seq x y z
N ASP A 1 -29.20 -29.95 -36.41
CA ASP A 1 -28.23 -28.95 -35.85
C ASP A 1 -28.88 -27.71 -35.26
N GLY A 2 -30.00 -27.19 -35.82
CA GLY A 2 -30.64 -25.97 -35.28
C GLY A 2 -31.18 -26.06 -33.85
N ARG A 3 -31.65 -27.25 -33.42
CA ARG A 3 -32.14 -27.45 -32.04
C ARG A 3 -31.03 -27.29 -31.01
N ASN A 4 -29.81 -27.67 -31.34
CA ASN A 4 -28.67 -27.61 -30.44
C ASN A 4 -28.22 -26.15 -30.22
N VAL A 5 -28.24 -25.35 -31.26
CA VAL A 5 -27.94 -23.92 -31.22
C VAL A 5 -28.99 -23.13 -30.39
N THR A 6 -30.28 -23.46 -30.57
CA THR A 6 -31.35 -22.83 -29.84
C THR A 6 -31.30 -23.17 -28.35
N LEU A 7 -31.05 -24.44 -28.01
CA LEU A 7 -30.83 -24.85 -26.63
C LEU A 7 -29.64 -24.17 -25.98
N GLN A 8 -28.54 -24.00 -26.71
CA GLN A 8 -27.34 -23.33 -26.24
C GLN A 8 -27.61 -21.83 -25.98
N LYS A 9 -28.35 -21.19 -26.88
CA LYS A 9 -28.79 -19.79 -26.69
C LYS A 9 -29.60 -19.60 -25.40
N TYR A 10 -30.55 -20.49 -25.13
CA TYR A 10 -31.34 -20.38 -23.89
C TYR A 10 -30.54 -20.71 -22.64
N ARG A 11 -29.59 -21.64 -22.69
CA ARG A 11 -28.67 -21.89 -21.57
C ARG A 11 -27.81 -20.69 -21.27
N ASN A 12 -27.21 -20.06 -22.27
CA ASN A 12 -26.41 -18.85 -22.10
C ASN A 12 -27.25 -17.69 -21.51
N ALA A 13 -28.49 -17.51 -21.98
CA ALA A 13 -29.39 -16.50 -21.44
C ALA A 13 -29.77 -16.79 -19.97
N LEU A 14 -29.93 -18.06 -19.60
CA LEU A 14 -30.20 -18.46 -18.21
C LEU A 14 -28.97 -18.19 -17.33
N GLU A 15 -27.79 -18.57 -17.78
CA GLU A 15 -26.52 -18.32 -17.06
C GLU A 15 -26.28 -16.83 -16.86
N GLU A 16 -26.51 -16.03 -17.89
CA GLU A 16 -26.42 -14.56 -17.80
C GLU A 16 -27.39 -13.98 -16.78
N ALA A 17 -28.64 -14.42 -16.80
CA ALA A 17 -29.65 -13.99 -15.83
C ALA A 17 -29.28 -14.42 -14.39
N GLN A 18 -28.72 -15.62 -14.21
CA GLN A 18 -28.25 -16.12 -12.92
C GLN A 18 -27.05 -15.30 -12.41
N LEU A 19 -26.09 -14.96 -13.27
CA LEU A 19 -24.97 -14.09 -12.93
C LEU A 19 -25.46 -12.70 -12.52
N ASN A 20 -26.36 -12.10 -13.29
CA ASN A 20 -26.94 -10.80 -12.97
C ASN A 20 -27.64 -10.83 -11.61
N LEU A 21 -28.39 -11.88 -11.31
CA LEU A 21 -29.01 -12.06 -10.00
C LEU A 21 -27.98 -12.25 -8.87
N ALA A 22 -26.89 -12.97 -9.12
CA ALA A 22 -25.82 -13.14 -8.15
C ALA A 22 -25.13 -11.81 -7.81
N TRP A 23 -24.90 -10.96 -8.81
CA TRP A 23 -24.30 -9.64 -8.64
C TRP A 23 -25.18 -8.64 -7.90
N THR A 24 -26.47 -8.88 -7.77
CA THR A 24 -27.32 -8.05 -6.90
C THR A 24 -26.99 -8.22 -5.41
N LYS A 25 -26.23 -9.25 -5.05
CA LYS A 25 -25.80 -9.53 -3.67
C LYS A 25 -24.32 -9.29 -3.54
N VAL A 26 -23.92 -8.11 -3.08
CA VAL A 26 -22.52 -7.80 -2.80
C VAL A 26 -22.13 -8.33 -1.43
N ARG A 27 -21.05 -9.09 -1.38
CA ARG A 27 -20.47 -9.65 -0.16
C ARG A 27 -19.05 -9.14 0.03
N ALA A 28 -18.65 -8.99 1.30
CA ALA A 28 -17.26 -8.67 1.62
C ALA A 28 -16.36 -9.85 1.24
N GLU A 29 -15.28 -9.60 0.53
CA GLU A 29 -14.29 -10.61 0.12
C GLU A 29 -13.25 -10.87 1.21
N THR A 30 -13.06 -9.91 2.11
CA THR A 30 -12.09 -9.99 3.21
C THR A 30 -12.68 -9.41 4.48
N ASP A 31 -12.09 -9.76 5.62
CA ASP A 31 -12.38 -9.11 6.89
C ASP A 31 -11.87 -7.66 6.86
N GLY A 32 -12.71 -6.75 7.34
CA GLY A 32 -12.39 -5.33 7.32
C GLY A 32 -13.45 -4.46 7.94
N THR A 33 -13.19 -3.16 7.93
CA THR A 33 -14.13 -2.14 8.41
C THR A 33 -14.76 -1.40 7.24
N VAL A 34 -16.09 -1.33 7.22
CA VAL A 34 -16.81 -0.53 6.22
C VAL A 34 -16.66 0.94 6.58
N SER A 35 -16.22 1.72 5.61
CA SER A 35 -16.03 3.16 5.71
C SER A 35 -16.76 3.87 4.58
N ASN A 36 -17.06 5.16 4.77
CA ASN A 36 -17.72 5.99 3.77
C ASN A 36 -19.00 5.35 3.20
N LEU A 37 -19.87 4.87 4.07
CA LEU A 37 -21.13 4.26 3.68
C LEU A 37 -22.13 5.32 3.20
N GLN A 38 -22.40 5.33 1.90
CA GLN A 38 -23.37 6.25 1.27
C GLN A 38 -24.66 5.53 0.87
N LEU A 39 -24.96 4.41 1.51
CA LEU A 39 -26.12 3.58 1.19
C LEU A 39 -27.26 3.82 2.18
N ASN A 40 -28.44 4.11 1.62
CA ASN A 40 -29.69 4.10 2.35
C ASN A 40 -30.69 3.19 1.64
N ALA A 41 -31.59 2.58 2.39
CA ALA A 41 -32.66 1.80 1.80
C ALA A 41 -33.51 2.67 0.84
N GLY A 42 -33.74 2.19 -0.37
CA GLY A 42 -34.44 2.92 -1.41
C GLY A 42 -33.54 3.74 -2.36
N LEU A 43 -32.22 3.76 -2.12
CA LEU A 43 -31.28 4.39 -3.05
C LEU A 43 -31.12 3.53 -4.31
N TYR A 44 -31.13 4.20 -5.47
CA TYR A 44 -30.84 3.54 -6.73
C TYR A 44 -29.32 3.35 -6.88
N ALA A 45 -28.90 2.10 -6.99
CA ALA A 45 -27.50 1.73 -7.20
C ALA A 45 -27.18 1.64 -8.69
N THR A 46 -26.23 2.45 -9.17
CA THR A 46 -25.76 2.41 -10.54
C THR A 46 -24.48 1.56 -10.62
N ALA A 47 -24.38 0.72 -11.65
CA ALA A 47 -23.16 -0.03 -11.91
C ALA A 47 -21.94 0.88 -12.03
N ALA A 48 -20.79 0.41 -11.55
CA ALA A 48 -19.52 1.13 -11.55
C ALA A 48 -19.47 2.40 -10.65
N THR A 49 -20.48 2.69 -9.85
CA THR A 49 -20.44 3.77 -8.87
C THR A 49 -20.05 3.22 -7.50
N PRO A 50 -18.94 3.69 -6.89
CA PRO A 50 -18.57 3.25 -5.54
C PRO A 50 -19.63 3.71 -4.52
N LEU A 51 -20.14 2.77 -3.72
CA LEU A 51 -21.17 3.03 -2.71
C LEU A 51 -20.65 2.95 -1.29
N LEU A 52 -19.54 2.25 -1.09
CA LEU A 52 -18.85 2.09 0.19
C LEU A 52 -17.38 1.76 -0.05
N ALA A 53 -16.56 1.93 0.95
CA ALA A 53 -15.19 1.46 0.99
C ALA A 53 -15.05 0.39 2.07
N LEU A 54 -14.45 -0.75 1.72
CA LEU A 54 -14.05 -1.79 2.67
C LEU A 54 -12.55 -1.65 2.93
N VAL A 55 -12.19 -1.30 4.15
CA VAL A 55 -10.79 -1.19 4.59
C VAL A 55 -10.38 -2.49 5.26
N SER A 56 -9.43 -3.20 4.67
CA SER A 56 -8.89 -4.45 5.23
C SER A 56 -8.20 -4.21 6.57
N ASN A 57 -8.26 -5.19 7.44
CA ASN A 57 -7.53 -5.18 8.72
C ASN A 57 -6.03 -5.44 8.56
N GLN A 58 -5.57 -5.79 7.36
CA GLN A 58 -4.15 -5.96 7.09
C GLN A 58 -3.46 -4.60 6.98
N THR A 59 -2.45 -4.39 7.78
CA THR A 59 -1.65 -3.16 7.77
C THR A 59 -0.44 -3.34 6.88
N ASP A 60 -0.35 -2.54 5.83
CA ASP A 60 0.85 -2.39 5.01
C ASP A 60 1.42 -0.99 5.20
N ILE A 61 2.70 -0.90 5.53
CA ILE A 61 3.40 0.37 5.75
C ILE A 61 4.26 0.62 4.53
N VAL A 62 3.93 1.69 3.83
CA VAL A 62 4.66 2.12 2.64
C VAL A 62 5.63 3.24 3.01
N ALA A 63 6.90 3.08 2.66
CA ALA A 63 7.92 4.08 2.96
C ALA A 63 8.81 4.35 1.75
N ASP A 64 9.03 5.63 1.44
CA ASP A 64 9.83 6.09 0.31
C ASP A 64 11.22 6.52 0.80
N PHE A 65 12.23 5.76 0.42
CA PHE A 65 13.64 6.02 0.76
C PHE A 65 14.44 6.49 -0.44
N ARG A 66 15.51 7.24 -0.18
CA ARG A 66 16.51 7.54 -1.21
C ARG A 66 17.21 6.25 -1.62
N GLU A 67 17.43 6.06 -2.92
CA GLU A 67 18.10 4.88 -3.48
C GLU A 67 19.40 4.51 -2.75
N LYS A 68 20.22 5.50 -2.41
CA LYS A 68 21.47 5.31 -1.64
C LYS A 68 21.25 4.63 -0.27
N SER A 69 20.12 4.91 0.36
CA SER A 69 19.78 4.36 1.68
C SER A 69 19.36 2.89 1.60
N LEU A 70 18.94 2.43 0.42
CA LEU A 70 18.48 1.06 0.18
C LEU A 70 19.59 0.11 -0.29
N ARG A 71 20.82 0.60 -0.48
CA ARG A 71 21.97 -0.18 -1.01
C ARG A 71 22.18 -1.54 -0.32
N HIS A 72 21.93 -1.62 0.97
CA HIS A 72 22.09 -2.83 1.78
C HIS A 72 20.76 -3.38 2.29
N THR A 73 19.64 -2.84 1.84
CA THR A 73 18.30 -3.31 2.21
C THR A 73 17.92 -4.50 1.36
N ARG A 74 17.44 -5.54 2.02
CA ARG A 74 16.90 -6.75 1.39
C ARG A 74 15.55 -7.08 2.01
N VAL A 75 14.81 -7.96 1.37
CA VAL A 75 13.62 -8.57 1.99
C VAL A 75 14.04 -9.20 3.33
N ASN A 76 13.23 -9.05 4.35
CA ASN A 76 13.48 -9.40 5.75
C ASN A 76 14.52 -8.53 6.49
N THR A 77 14.97 -7.40 5.91
CA THR A 77 15.75 -6.42 6.68
C THR A 77 14.93 -5.92 7.87
N ASP A 78 15.52 -5.90 9.06
CA ASP A 78 14.90 -5.38 10.26
C ASP A 78 14.64 -3.87 10.12
N ALA A 79 13.50 -3.43 10.59
CA ALA A 79 13.09 -2.04 10.61
C ALA A 79 12.44 -1.68 11.93
N ALA A 80 12.40 -0.40 12.24
CA ALA A 80 11.60 0.15 13.32
C ALA A 80 10.62 1.19 12.76
N VAL A 81 9.42 1.21 13.32
CA VAL A 81 8.34 2.10 12.92
C VAL A 81 7.85 2.86 14.14
N VAL A 82 7.63 4.15 13.96
CA VAL A 82 6.98 5.02 14.95
C VAL A 82 5.81 5.70 14.25
N PHE A 83 4.63 5.56 14.81
CA PHE A 83 3.42 6.22 14.31
C PHE A 83 3.22 7.56 14.99
N ASP A 84 2.82 8.58 14.23
CA ASP A 84 2.50 9.90 14.77
C ASP A 84 1.33 9.83 15.78
N ALA A 85 0.40 8.90 15.55
CA ALA A 85 -0.74 8.67 16.44
C ALA A 85 -0.38 7.94 17.75
N MET A 86 0.85 7.39 17.88
CA MET A 86 1.30 6.67 19.08
C MET A 86 2.72 7.11 19.47
N PRO A 87 2.90 8.37 19.88
CA PRO A 87 4.21 8.88 20.27
C PRO A 87 4.77 8.10 21.47
N GLY A 88 6.08 7.95 21.53
CA GLY A 88 6.77 7.19 22.57
C GLY A 88 6.83 5.68 22.36
N LYS A 89 6.07 5.11 21.39
CA LYS A 89 6.09 3.68 21.07
C LYS A 89 6.90 3.43 19.81
N VAL A 90 7.85 2.49 19.87
CA VAL A 90 8.64 2.02 18.74
C VAL A 90 8.24 0.57 18.44
N PHE A 91 7.75 0.33 17.25
CA PHE A 91 7.30 -0.98 16.79
C PHE A 91 8.39 -1.65 15.96
N ARG A 92 8.59 -2.94 16.18
CA ARG A 92 9.47 -3.76 15.33
C ARG A 92 8.77 -4.10 14.03
N ALA A 93 9.51 -4.03 12.95
CA ALA A 93 8.99 -4.29 11.63
C ALA A 93 10.05 -4.94 10.74
N ARG A 94 9.63 -5.45 9.59
CA ARG A 94 10.52 -6.03 8.58
C ARG A 94 10.12 -5.58 7.19
N VAL A 95 11.11 -5.43 6.33
CA VAL A 95 10.91 -5.17 4.91
C VAL A 95 10.33 -6.42 4.27
N THR A 96 9.15 -6.27 3.68
CA THR A 96 8.42 -7.35 2.99
C THR A 96 8.76 -7.38 1.52
N SER A 97 8.77 -6.22 0.87
CA SER A 97 9.10 -6.09 -0.54
C SER A 97 9.63 -4.70 -0.86
N SER A 98 10.19 -4.56 -2.03
CA SER A 98 10.58 -3.30 -2.64
C SER A 98 9.99 -3.25 -4.04
N ASP A 99 9.48 -2.09 -4.44
CA ASP A 99 8.98 -1.91 -5.79
C ASP A 99 10.10 -2.12 -6.80
N ALA A 100 9.80 -2.82 -7.89
CA ALA A 100 10.77 -3.16 -8.92
C ALA A 100 11.17 -1.97 -9.79
N GLY A 101 10.41 -0.86 -9.74
CA GLY A 101 10.64 0.33 -10.55
C GLY A 101 9.81 1.52 -10.10
N ILE A 102 10.18 2.67 -10.62
CA ILE A 102 9.50 3.94 -10.41
C ILE A 102 9.21 4.59 -11.77
N LEU A 103 8.09 5.26 -11.87
CA LEU A 103 7.67 5.90 -13.13
C LEU A 103 8.68 6.94 -13.63
N ALA A 104 9.31 7.68 -12.70
CA ALA A 104 10.27 8.75 -13.01
C ALA A 104 11.57 8.29 -13.72
N GLY A 105 11.81 7.00 -13.85
CA GLY A 105 12.96 6.44 -14.58
C GLY A 105 12.57 5.66 -15.82
N GLN A 106 11.29 5.67 -16.21
CA GLN A 106 10.82 4.91 -17.36
C GLN A 106 10.57 5.83 -18.55
N GLU A 107 11.02 5.38 -19.71
CA GLU A 107 10.72 6.02 -20.98
C GLU A 107 9.31 5.62 -21.44
N GLU A 108 8.47 6.61 -21.73
CA GLU A 108 7.15 6.34 -22.31
C GLU A 108 7.30 5.83 -23.74
N VAL A 109 6.78 4.65 -24.01
CA VAL A 109 6.76 4.07 -25.35
C VAL A 109 5.63 4.72 -26.15
N ASN A 110 5.86 5.96 -26.59
CA ASN A 110 4.88 6.76 -27.35
C ASN A 110 5.27 6.97 -28.83
N GLY A 111 6.32 6.29 -29.31
CA GLY A 111 6.82 6.41 -30.69
C GLY A 111 7.51 7.74 -30.99
N GLN A 112 7.78 8.58 -30.00
CA GLN A 112 8.57 9.82 -30.14
C GLN A 112 10.04 9.55 -29.81
N LEU A 113 10.91 10.45 -30.28
CA LEU A 113 12.32 10.42 -29.89
C LEU A 113 12.47 10.70 -28.41
N SER A 114 13.33 9.95 -27.76
CA SER A 114 13.67 10.10 -26.35
C SER A 114 14.20 11.49 -26.05
N GLN A 115 13.63 12.16 -25.05
CA GLN A 115 14.08 13.45 -24.56
C GLN A 115 14.82 13.25 -23.24
N PRO A 116 16.16 13.43 -23.21
CA PRO A 116 16.93 13.37 -21.97
C PRO A 116 16.44 14.42 -20.97
N GLU A 117 16.25 14.03 -19.71
CA GLU A 117 15.94 14.97 -18.63
C GLU A 117 17.04 16.03 -18.51
N GLN A 118 16.69 17.27 -18.77
CA GLN A 118 17.60 18.40 -18.54
C GLN A 118 17.51 18.80 -17.07
N SER A 119 18.50 18.39 -16.28
CA SER A 119 18.65 18.85 -14.92
C SER A 119 19.23 20.26 -14.89
N THR A 120 18.41 21.24 -14.52
CA THR A 120 18.84 22.63 -14.30
C THR A 120 19.43 22.86 -12.90
N ARG A 121 19.44 21.82 -12.05
CA ARG A 121 19.93 21.90 -10.68
C ARG A 121 21.38 21.40 -10.60
N TRP A 122 22.22 22.13 -9.89
CA TRP A 122 23.59 21.71 -9.61
C TRP A 122 23.67 20.36 -8.88
N VAL A 123 22.73 20.08 -7.94
CA VAL A 123 22.67 18.82 -7.21
C VAL A 123 21.58 17.97 -7.82
N ARG A 124 21.94 16.76 -8.28
CA ARG A 124 20.99 15.79 -8.78
C ARG A 124 20.05 15.36 -7.64
N ASP A 125 18.75 15.52 -7.82
CA ASP A 125 17.78 15.02 -6.88
C ASP A 125 17.93 13.49 -6.76
N ALA A 126 18.05 13.01 -5.54
CA ALA A 126 18.17 11.57 -5.30
C ALA A 126 16.81 10.90 -5.55
N GLN A 127 16.81 9.95 -6.45
CA GLN A 127 15.66 9.11 -6.74
C GLN A 127 15.17 8.44 -5.46
N ARG A 128 13.85 8.37 -5.30
CA ARG A 128 13.21 7.67 -4.17
C ARG A 128 12.62 6.38 -4.66
N MET A 129 12.86 5.33 -3.90
CA MET A 129 12.30 4.01 -4.14
C MET A 129 11.36 3.66 -3.00
N ARG A 130 10.30 2.96 -3.31
CA ARG A 130 9.28 2.52 -2.38
C ARG A 130 9.59 1.15 -1.85
N ILE A 131 9.42 0.99 -0.56
CA ILE A 131 9.48 -0.29 0.13
C ILE A 131 8.22 -0.51 0.95
N HIS A 132 7.85 -1.76 1.09
CA HIS A 132 6.77 -2.22 1.94
C HIS A 132 7.32 -2.83 3.20
N VAL A 133 6.73 -2.46 4.32
CA VAL A 133 7.17 -2.88 5.64
C VAL A 133 5.97 -3.42 6.41
N THR A 134 6.13 -4.59 7.00
CA THR A 134 5.10 -5.20 7.84
C THR A 134 5.57 -5.24 9.29
N LEU A 135 4.65 -4.94 10.21
CA LEU A 135 4.92 -5.02 11.65
C LEU A 135 5.15 -6.48 12.06
N SER A 136 6.09 -6.68 12.98
CA SER A 136 6.35 -8.01 13.56
C SER A 136 5.29 -8.41 14.58
N GLU A 137 4.59 -7.44 15.16
CA GLU A 137 3.56 -7.61 16.18
C GLU A 137 2.31 -6.84 15.76
N PRO A 138 1.10 -7.36 16.00
CA PRO A 138 -0.13 -6.64 15.71
C PRO A 138 -0.22 -5.38 16.57
N LEU A 139 -0.90 -4.35 16.06
CA LEU A 139 -1.18 -3.14 16.82
C LEU A 139 -2.31 -3.43 17.83
N ASP A 140 -2.14 -2.96 19.06
CA ASP A 140 -3.18 -3.00 20.10
C ASP A 140 -4.46 -2.27 19.66
N LYS A 141 -4.28 -1.22 18.88
CA LYS A 141 -5.37 -0.41 18.34
C LYS A 141 -5.15 -0.22 16.83
N PRO A 142 -6.14 -0.57 15.99
CA PRO A 142 -6.04 -0.34 14.56
C PRO A 142 -5.95 1.16 14.28
N LEU A 143 -5.02 1.53 13.40
CA LEU A 143 -4.88 2.89 12.92
C LEU A 143 -5.70 3.09 11.64
N PRO A 144 -6.21 4.31 11.41
CA PRO A 144 -6.90 4.60 10.16
C PRO A 144 -5.94 4.50 8.98
N THR A 145 -6.44 4.06 7.84
CA THR A 145 -5.68 4.08 6.58
C THR A 145 -5.26 5.51 6.26
N GLY A 146 -3.99 5.68 5.90
CA GLY A 146 -3.37 6.99 5.70
C GLY A 146 -2.72 7.59 6.95
N ALA A 147 -2.70 6.89 8.08
CA ALA A 147 -1.91 7.28 9.23
C ALA A 147 -0.43 7.43 8.85
N ARG A 148 0.21 8.48 9.39
CA ARG A 148 1.63 8.74 9.14
C ARG A 148 2.52 7.96 10.10
N ALA A 149 3.67 7.54 9.59
CA ALA A 149 4.69 6.86 10.37
C ALA A 149 6.09 7.25 9.90
N THR A 150 7.04 7.20 10.81
CA THR A 150 8.47 7.28 10.50
C THR A 150 9.05 5.88 10.53
N VAL A 151 9.70 5.49 9.43
CA VAL A 151 10.33 4.17 9.29
C VAL A 151 11.84 4.33 9.29
N GLN A 152 12.52 3.52 10.08
CA GLN A 152 13.98 3.44 10.14
C GLN A 152 14.43 2.01 9.80
N LEU A 153 15.36 1.90 8.87
CA LEU A 153 15.95 0.62 8.46
C LEU A 153 17.24 0.36 9.23
N TYR A 154 17.45 -0.89 9.62
CA TYR A 154 18.69 -1.35 10.24
C TYR A 154 19.58 -2.06 9.21
N ASN A 155 20.17 -1.27 8.30
CA ASN A 155 20.96 -1.79 7.17
C ASN A 155 22.41 -2.15 7.52
N SER A 156 22.88 -1.80 8.72
CA SER A 156 24.26 -2.04 9.13
C SER A 156 24.35 -3.20 10.11
N GLU A 157 25.33 -4.07 9.87
CA GLU A 157 25.61 -5.24 10.72
C GLU A 157 26.40 -4.88 11.99
N GLY A 158 26.88 -3.65 12.12
CA GLY A 158 27.68 -3.22 13.25
C GLY A 158 26.85 -2.96 14.52
N PRO A 159 27.27 -3.46 15.70
CA PRO A 159 26.53 -3.27 16.95
C PRO A 159 26.38 -1.79 17.32
N PHE A 160 27.39 -0.97 17.07
CA PHE A 160 27.34 0.48 17.32
C PHE A 160 26.32 1.19 16.45
N ALA A 161 26.22 0.82 15.17
CA ALA A 161 25.26 1.43 14.26
C ALA A 161 23.82 1.06 14.65
N ARG A 162 23.55 -0.16 15.08
CA ARG A 162 22.24 -0.60 15.58
C ARG A 162 21.85 0.14 16.87
N THR A 163 22.79 0.33 17.80
CA THR A 163 22.54 1.06 19.05
C THR A 163 22.24 2.52 18.77
N PHE A 164 23.03 3.15 17.89
CA PHE A 164 22.81 4.54 17.51
C PHE A 164 21.45 4.74 16.79
N ALA A 165 21.14 3.88 15.83
CA ALA A 165 19.86 3.88 15.15
C ALA A 165 18.69 3.68 16.14
N GLY A 166 18.83 2.77 17.11
CA GLY A 166 17.84 2.57 18.16
C GLY A 166 17.65 3.79 19.07
N ALA A 167 18.72 4.53 19.37
CA ALA A 167 18.64 5.79 20.12
C ALA A 167 17.96 6.88 19.29
N GLN A 168 18.31 6.99 18.00
CA GLN A 168 17.73 7.96 17.09
C GLN A 168 16.21 7.77 16.93
N ILE A 169 15.72 6.57 16.70
CA ILE A 169 14.29 6.33 16.52
C ILE A 169 13.51 6.58 17.82
N ARG A 170 14.10 6.31 18.98
CA ARG A 170 13.49 6.65 20.27
C ARG A 170 13.39 8.16 20.48
N LEU A 171 14.43 8.90 20.08
CA LEU A 171 14.40 10.35 20.11
C LEU A 171 13.31 10.92 19.20
N VAL A 172 13.22 10.39 17.97
CA VAL A 172 12.15 10.76 17.01
C VAL A 172 10.78 10.45 17.61
N SER A 173 10.61 9.25 18.19
CA SER A 173 9.37 8.87 18.85
C SER A 173 8.96 9.82 19.98
N TRP A 174 9.92 10.34 20.72
CA TRP A 174 9.67 11.33 21.77
C TRP A 174 9.35 12.70 21.20
N LEU A 175 9.98 13.09 20.10
CA LEU A 175 9.67 14.36 19.42
C LEU A 175 8.24 14.40 18.87
N HIS A 176 7.62 13.29 18.55
CA HIS A 176 6.21 13.21 18.13
C HIS A 176 5.21 13.60 19.25
N TYR A 177 5.65 13.85 20.49
CA TYR A 177 4.82 14.48 21.52
C TYR A 177 4.70 16.00 21.34
N VAL A 178 5.64 16.61 20.60
CA VAL A 178 5.75 18.07 20.48
C VAL A 178 5.28 18.56 19.10
N TYR A 179 5.32 17.66 18.12
CA TYR A 179 4.99 17.99 16.72
C TYR A 179 3.71 17.25 16.29
#